data_5e6c59e46d3911bd3fbf9309a79fcdb8
#
_entry.id   5e6c59e46d3911bd3fbf9309a79fcdb8
#
_cell.length_a   1.000
_cell.length_b   1.000
_cell.length_c   1.000
_cell.angle_alpha   90.00
_cell.angle_beta   90.00
_cell.angle_gamma   90.00
#
_symmetry.space_group_name_H-M   'P 1'
#
loop_
_entity.id
_entity.type
_entity.pdbx_description
1 polymer ?
#
loop_
_entity_poly.entity_id
_entity_poly.type
_entity_poly.pdbx_seq_one_letter_code
_entity_poly.pdbx_strand_id
1 'polypeptide(L)'
;MLHSQNLQNSASKPLVSFIITTCNTDARQLRACVESVLKLSLSHNDRELIVIDDGSREPAINVLLDFCDELIYVRQPNQRLSMARNRGISMAQGKYLQFVDGDDYLLQSTYEHCLDLVRYHQPDLVLFQLSTSPKVPLADDYEGPCTGVEYMQTHNLRGTACGYLFSKHLLHGLRFTTMRHYAEDEEFTAQLILQSKHLFSTSAKAYFYRQHATSALHQKQPKNKLLRLQDTEEVILA
;
A
#
# COMPACT_ATOMS: atom_id res chain seq x y z
N MET A 1 40.48 24.00 25.26
CA MET A 1 40.10 22.78 24.54
C MET A 1 38.60 22.72 24.51
N LEU A 2 37.99 23.17 23.42
CA LEU A 2 36.54 23.14 23.21
C LEU A 2 36.20 21.80 22.58
N HIS A 3 35.49 20.95 23.33
CA HIS A 3 34.91 19.72 22.81
C HIS A 3 33.71 20.07 21.92
N SER A 4 33.93 20.03 20.63
CA SER A 4 32.83 20.03 19.61
C SER A 4 32.09 18.73 19.75
N GLN A 5 30.96 18.72 20.44
CA GLN A 5 29.99 17.62 20.37
C GLN A 5 29.36 17.67 18.99
N ASN A 6 29.74 16.73 18.12
CA ASN A 6 29.05 16.42 16.90
C ASN A 6 27.65 15.85 17.28
N LEU A 7 26.67 16.72 17.34
CA LEU A 7 25.26 16.33 17.25
C LEU A 7 25.01 15.80 15.82
N GLN A 8 25.27 14.54 15.62
CA GLN A 8 24.68 13.83 14.47
C GLN A 8 23.18 13.79 14.72
N ASN A 9 22.44 14.74 14.15
CA ASN A 9 21.01 14.65 13.95
C ASN A 9 20.77 13.48 13.00
N SER A 10 20.64 12.27 13.53
CA SER A 10 20.04 11.16 12.78
C SER A 10 18.57 11.52 12.62
N ALA A 11 18.19 12.07 11.46
CA ALA A 11 16.77 12.26 11.13
C ALA A 11 16.05 10.93 11.39
N SER A 12 15.07 10.93 12.28
CA SER A 12 14.29 9.74 12.59
C SER A 12 13.60 9.28 11.30
N LYS A 13 13.65 7.96 11.03
CA LYS A 13 12.94 7.42 9.87
C LYS A 13 11.43 7.65 10.02
N PRO A 14 10.71 7.94 8.93
CA PRO A 14 9.26 8.05 8.96
C PRO A 14 8.61 6.78 9.55
N LEU A 15 7.49 6.95 10.23
CA LEU A 15 6.73 5.79 10.72
C LEU A 15 6.15 5.02 9.53
N VAL A 16 5.52 5.72 8.56
CA VAL A 16 4.88 5.10 7.41
C VAL A 16 5.33 5.76 6.11
N SER A 17 5.72 4.93 5.13
CA SER A 17 5.83 5.34 3.72
C SER A 17 4.56 4.92 2.98
N PHE A 18 3.83 5.88 2.48
CA PHE A 18 2.69 5.68 1.58
C PHE A 18 3.18 5.69 0.13
N ILE A 19 2.99 4.59 -0.57
CA ILE A 19 3.41 4.43 -1.96
C ILE A 19 2.16 4.50 -2.84
N ILE A 20 1.98 5.64 -3.51
CA ILE A 20 0.86 5.86 -4.44
C ILE A 20 1.35 5.56 -5.85
N THR A 21 0.68 4.64 -6.54
CA THR A 21 0.94 4.35 -7.96
C THR A 21 -0.15 4.95 -8.83
N THR A 22 0.24 5.61 -9.91
CA THR A 22 -0.71 6.27 -10.83
C THR A 22 -0.29 6.09 -12.29
N CYS A 23 -1.29 5.92 -13.17
CA CYS A 23 -1.11 5.92 -14.61
C CYS A 23 -2.41 6.40 -15.27
N ASN A 24 -2.42 7.60 -15.85
CA ASN A 24 -3.60 8.23 -16.44
C ASN A 24 -4.81 8.33 -15.50
N THR A 25 -4.58 8.43 -14.21
CA THR A 25 -5.64 8.61 -13.20
C THR A 25 -6.29 9.98 -13.35
N ASP A 26 -7.61 10.05 -13.15
CA ASP A 26 -8.35 11.31 -13.13
C ASP A 26 -7.77 12.27 -12.08
N ALA A 27 -7.64 13.55 -12.44
CA ALA A 27 -7.01 14.57 -11.61
C ALA A 27 -7.67 14.72 -10.23
N ARG A 28 -9.03 14.64 -10.17
CA ARG A 28 -9.76 14.77 -8.90
C ARG A 28 -9.55 13.54 -8.02
N GLN A 29 -9.45 12.36 -8.63
CA GLN A 29 -9.23 11.12 -7.92
C GLN A 29 -7.83 11.10 -7.30
N LEU A 30 -6.80 11.42 -8.09
CA LEU A 30 -5.41 11.47 -7.61
C LEU A 30 -5.23 12.50 -6.49
N ARG A 31 -5.83 13.69 -6.61
CA ARG A 31 -5.82 14.70 -5.54
C ARG A 31 -6.50 14.16 -4.28
N ALA A 32 -7.67 13.54 -4.40
CA ALA A 32 -8.38 12.95 -3.26
C ALA A 32 -7.57 11.84 -2.59
N CYS A 33 -6.83 11.04 -3.36
CA CYS A 33 -5.90 10.02 -2.86
C CYS A 33 -4.81 10.67 -1.99
N VAL A 34 -4.08 11.65 -2.52
CA VAL A 34 -3.02 12.38 -1.80
C VAL A 34 -3.57 13.06 -0.55
N GLU A 35 -4.67 13.80 -0.67
CA GLU A 35 -5.31 14.48 0.46
C GLU A 35 -5.73 13.51 1.58
N SER A 36 -6.16 12.30 1.23
CA SER A 36 -6.55 11.31 2.24
C SER A 36 -5.39 10.89 3.13
N VAL A 37 -4.19 10.80 2.58
CA VAL A 37 -2.95 10.51 3.33
C VAL A 37 -2.53 11.72 4.16
N LEU A 38 -2.63 12.93 3.58
CA LEU A 38 -2.24 14.16 4.26
C LEU A 38 -3.14 14.51 5.46
N LYS A 39 -4.38 14.02 5.48
CA LYS A 39 -5.35 14.20 6.58
C LYS A 39 -5.15 13.25 7.76
N LEU A 40 -4.28 12.25 7.64
CA LEU A 40 -3.99 11.32 8.74
C LEU A 40 -3.26 12.03 9.90
N SER A 41 -3.45 11.53 11.11
CA SER A 41 -2.82 12.05 12.34
C SER A 41 -1.33 11.65 12.44
N LEU A 42 -0.60 11.88 11.36
CA LEU A 42 0.84 11.70 11.27
C LEU A 42 1.53 13.04 11.06
N SER A 43 2.56 13.31 11.83
CA SER A 43 3.40 14.49 11.58
C SER A 43 4.10 14.39 10.22
N HIS A 44 4.56 15.52 9.70
CA HIS A 44 5.37 15.53 8.46
C HIS A 44 6.60 14.61 8.57
N ASN A 45 7.21 14.50 9.75
CA ASN A 45 8.38 13.64 9.96
C ASN A 45 8.03 12.15 10.11
N ASP A 46 6.79 11.83 10.47
CA ASP A 46 6.32 10.44 10.62
C ASP A 46 5.70 9.88 9.35
N ARG A 47 5.49 10.72 8.34
CA ARG A 47 4.87 10.39 7.07
C ARG A 47 5.84 10.61 5.91
N GLU A 48 6.00 9.63 5.06
CA GLU A 48 6.65 9.76 3.76
C GLU A 48 5.63 9.43 2.67
N LEU A 49 5.43 10.32 1.72
CA LEU A 49 4.49 10.14 0.63
C LEU A 49 5.25 10.06 -0.69
N ILE A 50 5.20 8.89 -1.34
CA ILE A 50 5.90 8.61 -2.60
C ILE A 50 4.87 8.37 -3.69
N VAL A 51 4.86 9.22 -4.72
CA VAL A 51 3.98 9.09 -5.88
C VAL A 51 4.80 8.60 -7.07
N ILE A 52 4.46 7.41 -7.58
CA ILE A 52 5.07 6.81 -8.77
C ILE A 52 4.11 6.97 -9.95
N ASP A 53 4.45 7.84 -10.88
CA ASP A 53 3.75 8.01 -12.16
C ASP A 53 4.33 7.05 -13.19
N ASP A 54 3.60 5.98 -13.49
CA ASP A 54 4.01 4.92 -14.42
C ASP A 54 3.65 5.29 -15.87
N GLY A 55 4.17 6.45 -16.33
CA GLY A 55 4.09 6.87 -17.71
C GLY A 55 2.72 7.41 -18.13
N SER A 56 2.08 8.21 -17.29
CA SER A 56 0.87 8.94 -17.68
C SER A 56 1.11 9.80 -18.93
N ARG A 57 0.08 9.97 -19.77
CA ARG A 57 0.14 10.84 -20.95
C ARG A 57 0.52 12.26 -20.56
N GLU A 58 -0.22 12.82 -19.61
CA GLU A 58 0.12 14.07 -18.95
C GLU A 58 0.79 13.76 -17.60
N PRO A 59 1.93 14.39 -17.27
CA PRO A 59 2.60 14.16 -16.00
C PRO A 59 1.69 14.41 -14.82
N ALA A 60 1.55 13.42 -13.94
CA ALA A 60 0.69 13.50 -12.77
C ALA A 60 1.08 14.62 -11.80
N ILE A 61 2.35 15.08 -11.82
CA ILE A 61 2.80 16.22 -11.02
C ILE A 61 2.01 17.51 -11.32
N ASN A 62 1.51 17.68 -12.55
CA ASN A 62 0.75 18.88 -12.94
C ASN A 62 -0.51 19.10 -12.08
N VAL A 63 -1.09 18.01 -11.55
CA VAL A 63 -2.27 18.07 -10.66
C VAL A 63 -1.91 18.01 -9.20
N LEU A 64 -0.63 17.83 -8.85
CA LEU A 64 -0.10 17.70 -7.49
C LEU A 64 0.79 18.86 -7.06
N LEU A 65 0.89 19.93 -7.85
CA LEU A 65 1.78 21.07 -7.57
C LEU A 65 1.55 21.68 -6.17
N ASP A 66 0.31 21.73 -5.70
CA ASP A 66 -0.03 22.26 -4.38
C ASP A 66 0.52 21.40 -3.22
N PHE A 67 0.97 20.19 -3.51
CA PHE A 67 1.48 19.21 -2.53
C PHE A 67 2.96 18.91 -2.71
N CYS A 68 3.70 19.66 -3.57
CA CYS A 68 5.08 19.33 -3.94
C CYS A 68 6.04 19.27 -2.74
N ASP A 69 5.78 20.04 -1.68
CA ASP A 69 6.59 20.04 -0.45
C ASP A 69 6.26 18.85 0.49
N GLU A 70 5.17 18.12 0.22
CA GLU A 70 4.67 17.03 1.05
C GLU A 70 4.96 15.64 0.46
N LEU A 71 5.46 15.57 -0.78
CA LEU A 71 5.60 14.29 -1.48
C LEU A 71 6.90 14.18 -2.29
N ILE A 72 7.32 12.95 -2.49
CA ILE A 72 8.38 12.57 -3.43
C ILE A 72 7.69 12.10 -4.71
N TYR A 73 7.89 12.82 -5.82
CA TYR A 73 7.33 12.44 -7.10
C TYR A 73 8.38 11.80 -8.00
N VAL A 74 8.05 10.64 -8.57
CA VAL A 74 8.90 9.95 -9.54
C VAL A 74 8.07 9.54 -10.74
N ARG A 75 8.51 9.94 -11.93
CA ARG A 75 7.95 9.48 -13.19
C ARG A 75 8.87 8.48 -13.87
N GLN A 76 8.29 7.42 -14.38
CA GLN A 76 8.99 6.40 -15.17
C GLN A 76 8.25 6.12 -16.47
N PRO A 77 8.91 5.56 -17.51
CA PRO A 77 8.20 4.96 -18.63
C PRO A 77 7.24 3.88 -18.14
N ASN A 78 6.08 3.72 -18.79
CA ASN A 78 5.10 2.72 -18.36
C ASN A 78 5.72 1.31 -18.37
N GLN A 79 5.82 0.72 -17.19
CA GLN A 79 6.40 -0.61 -16.94
C GLN A 79 5.45 -1.51 -16.14
N ARG A 80 4.18 -1.12 -16.04
CA ARG A 80 3.12 -1.79 -15.30
C ARG A 80 3.21 -1.62 -13.78
N LEU A 81 2.09 -1.95 -13.13
CA LEU A 81 1.85 -1.73 -11.70
C LEU A 81 2.91 -2.35 -10.79
N SER A 82 3.31 -3.62 -11.06
CA SER A 82 4.35 -4.31 -10.29
C SER A 82 5.68 -3.55 -10.24
N MET A 83 6.11 -3.00 -11.38
CA MET A 83 7.35 -2.21 -11.45
C MET A 83 7.22 -0.88 -10.72
N ALA A 84 6.06 -0.22 -10.82
CA ALA A 84 5.79 1.02 -10.11
C ALA A 84 5.82 0.79 -8.59
N ARG A 85 5.15 -0.25 -8.09
CA ARG A 85 5.20 -0.63 -6.67
C ARG A 85 6.61 -0.99 -6.21
N ASN A 86 7.35 -1.78 -7.00
CA ASN A 86 8.75 -2.13 -6.70
C ASN A 86 9.65 -0.89 -6.64
N ARG A 87 9.42 0.08 -7.52
CA ARG A 87 10.12 1.37 -7.47
C ARG A 87 9.83 2.10 -6.18
N GLY A 88 8.56 2.18 -5.77
CA GLY A 88 8.16 2.75 -4.48
C GLY A 88 8.82 2.06 -3.30
N ILE A 89 8.81 0.71 -3.27
CA ILE A 89 9.51 -0.07 -2.23
C ILE A 89 11.00 0.31 -2.14
N SER A 90 11.67 0.46 -3.28
CA SER A 90 13.11 0.77 -3.30
C SER A 90 13.45 2.16 -2.73
N MET A 91 12.49 3.09 -2.76
CA MET A 91 12.66 4.46 -2.28
C MET A 91 12.21 4.64 -0.85
N ALA A 92 11.21 3.89 -0.42
CA ALA A 92 10.59 4.01 0.90
C ALA A 92 11.61 3.91 2.04
N GLN A 93 11.57 4.84 2.99
CA GLN A 93 12.43 4.89 4.18
C GLN A 93 11.68 4.56 5.46
N GLY A 94 10.35 4.62 5.44
CA GLY A 94 9.49 4.37 6.58
C GLY A 94 9.67 3.00 7.21
N LYS A 95 9.33 2.92 8.49
CA LYS A 95 9.31 1.65 9.23
C LYS A 95 8.23 0.72 8.67
N TYR A 96 7.09 1.29 8.31
CA TYR A 96 5.96 0.60 7.69
C TYR A 96 5.71 1.09 6.27
N LEU A 97 5.10 0.24 5.44
CA LEU A 97 4.73 0.54 4.07
C LEU A 97 3.23 0.33 3.87
N GLN A 98 2.61 1.24 3.12
CA GLN A 98 1.23 1.17 2.67
C GLN A 98 1.16 1.47 1.18
N PHE A 99 0.59 0.57 0.39
CA PHE A 99 0.26 0.86 -1.01
C PHE A 99 -1.11 1.51 -1.14
N VAL A 100 -1.21 2.49 -2.02
CA VAL A 100 -2.48 3.13 -2.37
C VAL A 100 -2.53 3.30 -3.88
N ASP A 101 -3.59 2.82 -4.52
CA ASP A 101 -3.80 3.06 -5.94
C ASP A 101 -4.33 4.49 -6.14
N GLY A 102 -3.82 5.20 -7.15
CA GLY A 102 -4.04 6.66 -7.30
C GLY A 102 -5.49 7.08 -7.55
N ASP A 103 -6.36 6.13 -7.93
CA ASP A 103 -7.80 6.34 -8.10
C ASP A 103 -8.62 6.03 -6.83
N ASP A 104 -7.98 5.49 -5.78
CA ASP A 104 -8.57 5.14 -4.50
C ASP A 104 -8.18 6.14 -3.40
N TYR A 105 -8.58 5.91 -2.15
CA TYR A 105 -8.17 6.72 -1.01
C TYR A 105 -8.37 6.01 0.34
N LEU A 106 -7.67 6.50 1.37
CA LEU A 106 -7.81 6.01 2.74
C LEU A 106 -9.02 6.64 3.42
N LEU A 107 -9.78 5.83 4.15
CA LEU A 107 -10.90 6.29 4.99
C LEU A 107 -10.34 6.70 6.34
N GLN A 108 -10.08 7.99 6.52
CA GLN A 108 -9.33 8.56 7.64
C GLN A 108 -9.74 7.98 8.99
N SER A 109 -11.01 8.08 9.37
CA SER A 109 -11.47 7.70 10.72
C SER A 109 -11.19 6.25 11.09
N THR A 110 -11.26 5.33 10.11
CA THR A 110 -11.01 3.89 10.31
C THR A 110 -9.55 3.52 10.08
N TYR A 111 -8.82 4.28 9.25
CA TYR A 111 -7.39 4.08 9.06
C TYR A 111 -6.58 4.52 10.31
N GLU A 112 -7.05 5.52 11.06
CA GLU A 112 -6.42 5.90 12.33
C GLU A 112 -6.35 4.73 13.32
N HIS A 113 -7.36 3.86 13.35
CA HIS A 113 -7.30 2.64 14.15
C HIS A 113 -6.13 1.72 13.73
N CYS A 114 -5.86 1.58 12.42
CA CYS A 114 -4.71 0.82 11.95
C CYS A 114 -3.38 1.47 12.38
N LEU A 115 -3.30 2.80 12.39
CA LEU A 115 -2.13 3.53 12.89
C LEU A 115 -1.95 3.35 14.39
N ASP A 116 -3.04 3.30 15.16
CA ASP A 116 -2.97 3.04 16.60
C ASP A 116 -2.47 1.62 16.89
N LEU A 117 -2.93 0.60 16.14
CA LEU A 117 -2.37 -0.75 16.24
C LEU A 117 -0.85 -0.74 16.00
N VAL A 118 -0.38 0.00 15.00
CA VAL A 118 1.05 0.15 14.72
C VAL A 118 1.80 0.85 15.85
N ARG A 119 1.24 1.92 16.42
CA ARG A 119 1.87 2.69 17.50
C ARG A 119 1.98 1.89 18.79
N TYR A 120 0.91 1.17 19.16
CA TYR A 120 0.82 0.49 20.46
C TYR A 120 1.40 -0.92 20.43
N HIS A 121 1.20 -1.68 19.37
CA HIS A 121 1.58 -3.09 19.30
C HIS A 121 2.82 -3.35 18.46
N GLN A 122 3.22 -2.42 17.60
CA GLN A 122 4.36 -2.55 16.68
C GLN A 122 4.35 -3.87 15.90
N PRO A 123 3.23 -4.23 15.25
CA PRO A 123 3.09 -5.50 14.54
C PRO A 123 4.01 -5.59 13.33
N ASP A 124 4.19 -6.81 12.83
CA ASP A 124 4.77 -7.02 11.51
C ASP A 124 3.79 -6.60 10.40
N LEU A 125 2.50 -6.87 10.62
CA LEU A 125 1.45 -6.72 9.63
C LEU A 125 0.11 -6.39 10.30
N VAL A 126 -0.61 -5.40 9.79
CA VAL A 126 -2.00 -5.08 10.11
C VAL A 126 -2.85 -5.29 8.87
N LEU A 127 -3.79 -6.22 8.91
CA LEU A 127 -4.78 -6.46 7.87
C LEU A 127 -6.07 -5.72 8.19
N PHE A 128 -6.65 -5.04 7.21
CA PHE A 128 -7.90 -4.31 7.35
C PHE A 128 -8.82 -4.55 6.14
N GLN A 129 -10.03 -4.03 6.16
CA GLN A 129 -11.03 -4.25 5.12
C GLN A 129 -11.06 -3.11 4.11
N LEU A 130 -11.42 -3.44 2.86
CA LEU A 130 -11.74 -2.47 1.82
C LEU A 130 -13.24 -2.19 1.81
N SER A 131 -13.62 -1.00 1.36
CA SER A 131 -15.02 -0.58 1.18
C SER A 131 -15.22 0.04 -0.19
N THR A 132 -16.37 -0.21 -0.79
CA THR A 132 -16.87 0.52 -1.96
C THR A 132 -17.82 1.66 -1.57
N SER A 133 -18.07 1.83 -0.27
CA SER A 133 -18.84 2.95 0.30
C SER A 133 -17.90 3.90 1.02
N PRO A 134 -18.04 5.22 0.79
CA PRO A 134 -17.27 6.23 1.52
C PRO A 134 -17.75 6.41 2.97
N LYS A 135 -18.96 5.95 3.28
CA LYS A 135 -19.53 5.99 4.63
C LYS A 135 -19.43 4.59 5.24
N VAL A 136 -18.60 4.47 6.26
CA VAL A 136 -18.36 3.23 6.98
C VAL A 136 -18.54 3.45 8.48
N PRO A 137 -19.03 2.45 9.23
CA PRO A 137 -19.03 2.53 10.68
C PRO A 137 -17.60 2.55 11.20
N LEU A 138 -17.39 3.19 12.33
CA LEU A 138 -16.14 3.04 13.07
C LEU A 138 -16.05 1.60 13.58
N ALA A 139 -14.86 1.07 13.53
CA ALA A 139 -14.52 -0.23 14.09
C ALA A 139 -13.21 -0.07 14.86
N ASP A 140 -13.18 -0.60 16.06
CA ASP A 140 -12.06 -0.58 17.00
C ASP A 140 -11.67 -1.99 17.46
N ASP A 141 -12.27 -3.00 16.82
CA ASP A 141 -11.97 -4.40 17.03
C ASP A 141 -10.65 -4.80 16.35
N TYR A 142 -9.99 -5.77 16.94
CA TYR A 142 -8.87 -6.44 16.31
C TYR A 142 -8.72 -7.87 16.85
N GLU A 143 -8.11 -8.71 16.03
CA GLU A 143 -7.65 -10.04 16.38
C GLU A 143 -6.12 -10.08 16.29
N GLY A 144 -5.50 -10.89 17.14
CA GLY A 144 -4.05 -11.04 17.21
C GLY A 144 -3.50 -10.73 18.62
N PRO A 145 -2.15 -10.81 18.80
CA PRO A 145 -1.22 -11.20 17.75
C PRO A 145 -1.31 -12.69 17.39
N CYS A 146 -1.13 -13.00 16.11
CA CYS A 146 -0.95 -14.37 15.63
C CYS A 146 0.18 -14.42 14.57
N THR A 147 0.61 -15.62 14.22
CA THR A 147 1.52 -15.80 13.08
C THR A 147 0.73 -15.78 11.77
N GLY A 148 1.39 -15.44 10.66
CA GLY A 148 0.75 -15.50 9.35
C GLY A 148 0.28 -16.90 8.98
N VAL A 149 1.00 -17.94 9.42
CA VAL A 149 0.60 -19.35 9.21
C VAL A 149 -0.72 -19.64 9.93
N GLU A 150 -0.86 -19.28 11.22
CA GLU A 150 -2.10 -19.44 11.98
C GLU A 150 -3.26 -18.66 11.35
N TYR A 151 -2.99 -17.43 10.90
CA TYR A 151 -3.98 -16.61 10.20
C TYR A 151 -4.50 -17.30 8.93
N MET A 152 -3.61 -17.82 8.08
CA MET A 152 -3.97 -18.46 6.82
C MET A 152 -4.70 -19.81 6.99
N GLN A 153 -4.56 -20.48 8.14
CA GLN A 153 -5.32 -21.70 8.46
C GLN A 153 -6.81 -21.43 8.71
N THR A 154 -7.15 -20.23 9.13
CA THR A 154 -8.51 -19.85 9.56
C THR A 154 -9.18 -18.82 8.67
N HIS A 155 -8.42 -18.12 7.81
CA HIS A 155 -8.91 -17.04 6.97
C HIS A 155 -8.56 -17.25 5.50
N ASN A 156 -9.48 -16.84 4.61
CA ASN A 156 -9.20 -16.79 3.17
C ASN A 156 -8.30 -15.60 2.85
N LEU A 157 -7.27 -15.85 2.05
CA LEU A 157 -6.39 -14.81 1.57
C LEU A 157 -7.14 -13.83 0.64
N ARG A 158 -6.96 -12.54 0.88
CA ARG A 158 -7.36 -11.50 -0.07
C ARG A 158 -6.11 -11.03 -0.80
N GLY A 159 -6.01 -11.38 -2.07
CA GLY A 159 -4.92 -10.96 -2.94
C GLY A 159 -5.04 -9.50 -3.34
N THR A 160 -4.73 -8.58 -2.43
CA THR A 160 -4.69 -7.14 -2.71
C THR A 160 -3.56 -6.47 -1.95
N ALA A 161 -2.71 -5.75 -2.65
CA ALA A 161 -1.59 -5.03 -2.05
C ALA A 161 -2.02 -3.86 -1.16
N CYS A 162 -3.26 -3.35 -1.33
CA CYS A 162 -3.73 -2.15 -0.65
C CYS A 162 -4.43 -2.41 0.69
N GLY A 163 -4.74 -3.68 1.01
CA GLY A 163 -5.53 -4.08 2.18
C GLY A 163 -4.73 -4.26 3.47
N TYR A 164 -3.51 -3.78 3.55
CA TYR A 164 -2.66 -3.98 4.72
C TYR A 164 -1.54 -2.96 4.86
N LEU A 165 -1.19 -2.70 6.11
CA LEU A 165 -0.05 -1.89 6.53
C LEU A 165 1.00 -2.84 7.11
N PHE A 166 2.21 -2.86 6.56
CA PHE A 166 3.21 -3.86 6.91
C PHE A 166 4.58 -3.27 7.22
N SER A 167 5.30 -3.90 8.11
CA SER A 167 6.66 -3.51 8.45
C SER A 167 7.61 -3.80 7.29
N LYS A 168 8.44 -2.83 6.95
CA LYS A 168 9.42 -2.93 5.86
C LYS A 168 10.38 -4.12 6.03
N HIS A 169 10.66 -4.54 7.25
CA HIS A 169 11.55 -5.67 7.49
C HIS A 169 11.00 -7.01 6.95
N LEU A 170 9.66 -7.17 6.82
CA LEU A 170 9.08 -8.36 6.23
C LEU A 170 9.48 -8.58 4.76
N LEU A 171 9.97 -7.55 4.10
CA LEU A 171 10.29 -7.69 2.69
C LEU A 171 11.41 -8.70 2.42
N HIS A 172 12.46 -8.78 3.26
CA HIS A 172 13.59 -9.69 3.06
C HIS A 172 14.02 -9.89 1.59
N GLY A 173 13.90 -8.84 0.78
CA GLY A 173 14.13 -8.90 -0.66
C GLY A 173 12.86 -9.19 -1.50
N LEU A 174 11.72 -9.48 -0.88
CA LEU A 174 10.45 -9.69 -1.56
C LEU A 174 10.09 -8.49 -2.45
N ARG A 175 9.65 -8.80 -3.67
CA ARG A 175 9.21 -7.84 -4.68
C ARG A 175 8.01 -8.42 -5.44
N PHE A 176 7.19 -7.53 -6.00
CA PHE A 176 6.16 -7.95 -6.94
C PHE A 176 6.80 -8.58 -8.16
N THR A 177 6.30 -9.73 -8.60
CA THR A 177 6.75 -10.34 -9.85
C THR A 177 6.38 -9.47 -11.05
N THR A 178 7.30 -9.31 -11.98
CA THR A 178 7.10 -8.49 -13.18
C THR A 178 6.78 -9.32 -14.42
N MET A 179 6.83 -10.63 -14.29
CA MET A 179 6.62 -11.59 -15.39
C MET A 179 5.15 -11.90 -15.62
N ARG A 180 4.29 -11.73 -14.60
CA ARG A 180 2.85 -12.03 -14.66
C ARG A 180 2.02 -10.79 -14.99
N HIS A 181 0.85 -11.04 -15.56
CA HIS A 181 -0.14 -10.00 -15.88
C HIS A 181 -1.21 -9.87 -14.78
N TYR A 182 -1.39 -10.93 -14.01
CA TYR A 182 -2.40 -11.06 -12.94
C TYR A 182 -1.81 -11.86 -11.79
N ALA A 183 -2.50 -11.86 -10.65
CA ALA A 183 -2.12 -12.60 -9.45
C ALA A 183 -0.79 -12.18 -8.78
N GLU A 184 -0.16 -11.09 -9.24
CA GLU A 184 1.05 -10.54 -8.59
C GLU A 184 0.77 -10.07 -7.17
N ASP A 185 -0.44 -9.55 -6.93
CA ASP A 185 -0.89 -9.12 -5.61
C ASP A 185 -1.11 -10.31 -4.67
N GLU A 186 -1.68 -11.41 -5.20
CA GLU A 186 -1.93 -12.64 -4.45
C GLU A 186 -0.62 -13.28 -4.00
N GLU A 187 0.35 -13.42 -4.91
CA GLU A 187 1.67 -13.96 -4.61
C GLU A 187 2.40 -13.13 -3.56
N PHE A 188 2.50 -11.81 -3.79
CA PHE A 188 3.17 -10.89 -2.86
C PHE A 188 2.52 -10.91 -1.48
N THR A 189 1.18 -10.88 -1.43
CA THR A 189 0.41 -10.89 -0.18
C THR A 189 0.58 -12.20 0.58
N ALA A 190 0.52 -13.35 -0.11
CA ALA A 190 0.70 -14.65 0.51
C ALA A 190 2.09 -14.77 1.17
N GLN A 191 3.14 -14.41 0.44
CA GLN A 191 4.51 -14.46 0.96
C GLN A 191 4.72 -13.48 2.12
N LEU A 192 4.14 -12.28 2.05
CA LEU A 192 4.24 -11.30 3.12
C LEU A 192 3.55 -11.79 4.41
N ILE A 193 2.35 -12.37 4.30
CA ILE A 193 1.61 -12.92 5.44
C ILE A 193 2.40 -14.10 6.04
N LEU A 194 2.87 -15.04 5.24
CA LEU A 194 3.62 -16.22 5.72
C LEU A 194 4.89 -15.84 6.50
N GLN A 195 5.51 -14.72 6.19
CA GLN A 195 6.71 -14.23 6.89
C GLN A 195 6.37 -13.52 8.20
N SER A 196 5.11 -13.13 8.43
CA SER A 196 4.70 -12.41 9.63
C SER A 196 4.65 -13.32 10.85
N LYS A 197 5.28 -12.87 11.94
CA LYS A 197 5.24 -13.51 13.26
C LYS A 197 4.34 -12.78 14.25
N HIS A 198 3.97 -11.54 13.94
CA HIS A 198 3.20 -10.66 14.82
C HIS A 198 2.14 -9.91 14.00
N LEU A 199 1.11 -10.63 13.57
CA LEU A 199 0.02 -10.17 12.72
C LEU A 199 -1.18 -9.76 13.55
N PHE A 200 -1.80 -8.65 13.17
CA PHE A 200 -3.11 -8.22 13.64
C PHE A 200 -4.06 -8.09 12.46
N SER A 201 -5.33 -8.42 12.66
CA SER A 201 -6.40 -8.16 11.71
C SER A 201 -7.52 -7.36 12.38
N THR A 202 -8.22 -6.52 11.59
CA THR A 202 -9.35 -5.72 12.06
C THR A 202 -10.48 -5.73 11.04
N SER A 203 -11.72 -5.58 11.50
CA SER A 203 -12.89 -5.37 10.65
C SER A 203 -12.99 -3.94 10.10
N ALA A 204 -12.09 -3.03 10.54
CA ALA A 204 -12.06 -1.65 10.10
C ALA A 204 -11.98 -1.54 8.57
N LYS A 205 -12.97 -0.91 7.96
CA LYS A 205 -12.95 -0.58 6.54
C LYS A 205 -12.12 0.68 6.34
N ALA A 206 -10.81 0.50 6.18
CA ALA A 206 -9.84 1.60 6.19
C ALA A 206 -9.44 2.12 4.81
N TYR A 207 -9.84 1.43 3.75
CA TYR A 207 -9.50 1.74 2.37
C TYR A 207 -10.76 1.82 1.52
N PHE A 208 -10.92 2.92 0.76
CA PHE A 208 -12.00 3.06 -0.23
C PHE A 208 -11.50 2.60 -1.58
N TYR A 209 -12.11 1.52 -2.07
CA TYR A 209 -11.87 0.98 -3.40
C TYR A 209 -12.92 1.51 -4.38
N ARG A 210 -12.48 2.25 -5.37
CA ARG A 210 -13.34 2.81 -6.40
C ARG A 210 -13.60 1.81 -7.52
N GLN A 211 -14.86 1.47 -7.72
CA GLN A 211 -15.25 0.59 -8.82
C GLN A 211 -15.35 1.37 -10.13
N HIS A 212 -14.59 0.96 -11.13
CA HIS A 212 -14.66 1.49 -12.48
C HIS A 212 -15.10 0.40 -13.46
N ALA A 213 -15.89 0.79 -14.47
CA ALA A 213 -16.27 -0.13 -15.56
C ALA A 213 -15.03 -0.64 -16.35
N THR A 214 -13.92 0.12 -16.30
CA THR A 214 -12.65 -0.18 -16.97
C THR A 214 -11.64 -0.88 -16.08
N SER A 215 -11.97 -1.20 -14.81
CA SER A 215 -11.09 -1.93 -13.91
C SER A 215 -10.58 -3.22 -14.56
N ALA A 216 -9.29 -3.52 -14.39
CA ALA A 216 -8.66 -4.72 -14.94
C ALA A 216 -9.42 -6.01 -14.56
N LEU A 217 -10.05 -6.02 -13.36
CA LEU A 217 -10.90 -7.11 -12.87
C LEU A 217 -12.21 -7.28 -13.65
N HIS A 218 -12.72 -6.23 -14.32
CA HIS A 218 -13.98 -6.24 -15.06
C HIS A 218 -13.82 -6.44 -16.57
N GLN A 219 -12.59 -6.55 -17.09
CA GLN A 219 -12.37 -6.81 -18.51
C GLN A 219 -12.74 -8.26 -18.84
N LYS A 220 -13.97 -8.45 -19.41
CA LYS A 220 -14.56 -9.75 -19.74
C LYS A 220 -14.01 -10.39 -21.03
N GLN A 221 -12.86 -9.96 -21.55
CA GLN A 221 -12.32 -10.58 -22.77
C GLN A 221 -11.86 -12.02 -22.48
N PRO A 222 -12.22 -13.02 -23.32
CA PRO A 222 -11.87 -14.43 -23.11
C PRO A 222 -10.36 -14.66 -22.94
N LYS A 223 -9.53 -13.91 -23.68
CA LYS A 223 -8.06 -13.97 -23.61
C LYS A 223 -7.56 -13.57 -22.21
N ASN A 224 -8.13 -12.53 -21.62
CA ASN A 224 -7.73 -12.06 -20.28
C ASN A 224 -8.15 -13.07 -19.20
N LYS A 225 -9.29 -13.76 -19.39
CA LYS A 225 -9.72 -14.82 -18.48
C LYS A 225 -8.76 -16.01 -18.48
N LEU A 226 -8.27 -16.42 -19.65
CA LEU A 226 -7.32 -17.53 -19.77
C LEU A 226 -5.97 -17.16 -19.10
N LEU A 227 -5.44 -15.97 -19.38
CA LEU A 227 -4.19 -15.48 -18.76
C LEU A 227 -4.33 -15.43 -17.24
N ARG A 228 -5.44 -14.94 -16.70
CA ARG A 228 -5.68 -14.92 -15.26
C ARG A 228 -5.66 -16.32 -14.66
N LEU A 229 -6.29 -17.29 -15.30
CA LEU A 229 -6.30 -18.68 -14.84
C LEU A 229 -4.87 -19.27 -14.84
N GLN A 230 -4.08 -19.02 -15.88
CA GLN A 230 -2.70 -19.47 -15.97
C GLN A 230 -1.83 -18.85 -14.88
N ASP A 231 -1.88 -17.52 -14.73
CA ASP A 231 -1.11 -16.81 -13.69
C ASP A 231 -1.51 -17.26 -12.27
N THR A 232 -2.81 -17.51 -12.02
CA THR A 232 -3.28 -18.03 -10.72
C THR A 232 -2.81 -19.46 -10.49
N GLU A 233 -2.84 -20.34 -11.51
CA GLU A 233 -2.34 -21.71 -11.39
C GLU A 233 -0.83 -21.73 -11.05
N GLU A 234 -0.04 -20.89 -11.68
CA GLU A 234 1.40 -20.76 -11.38
C GLU A 234 1.65 -20.29 -9.93
N VAL A 235 0.80 -19.41 -9.39
CA VAL A 235 0.93 -18.97 -7.99
C VAL A 235 0.58 -20.09 -7.01
N ILE A 236 -0.43 -20.91 -7.31
CA ILE A 236 -0.82 -22.04 -6.46
C ILE A 236 0.25 -23.12 -6.44
N LEU A 237 0.99 -23.28 -7.53
CA LEU A 237 2.01 -24.33 -7.68
C LEU A 237 3.41 -23.88 -7.20
N ALA A 238 3.61 -22.60 -6.90
CA ALA A 238 4.88 -22.02 -6.43
C ALA A 238 5.00 -22.08 -4.91
#